data_e8dde91135d9504066fbc7204c67c3b9
#
_entry.id   e8dde91135d9504066fbc7204c67c3b9
#
_cell.length_a   1.000
_cell.length_b   1.000
_cell.length_c   1.000
_cell.angle_alpha   90.00
_cell.angle_beta   90.00
_cell.angle_gamma   90.00
#
_symmetry.space_group_name_H-M   'P 1'
#
loop_
_entity.id
_entity.type
_entity.pdbx_description
1 polymer ?
#
loop_
_entity_poly.entity_id
_entity_poly.type
_entity_poly.pdbx_seq_one_letter_code
_entity_poly.pdbx_strand_id
1 'polypeptide(L)'
;LPTYEYPHSSSGGPINGSAVVGGRVYRGCAIPWLYGKYMFGDWNGTILTCDHVGNTLANFVNRSTQLSPTGGSFVGTNVHFGEDALGELYFVIYGSNGQGAVYKIEPTVFVGPDCNANGVNDDCDIAKGTSLDANHNGVPDECDPPPPSCAADFDGDDTTTVSDLFAFLDAWFEQFGAGGAPGTP
;
A
#
# COMPACT_ATOMS: atom_id res chain seq x y z
N LEU A 1 28.31 4.79 17.20
CA LEU A 1 27.73 3.69 17.98
C LEU A 1 26.70 2.98 17.10
N PRO A 2 26.60 1.62 17.17
CA PRO A 2 25.58 0.91 16.42
C PRO A 2 24.19 1.31 16.92
N THR A 3 23.21 1.27 16.01
CA THR A 3 21.81 1.57 16.33
C THR A 3 21.18 0.45 17.18
N TYR A 4 21.62 -0.78 16.99
CA TYR A 4 21.20 -1.94 17.76
C TYR A 4 22.26 -3.04 17.72
N GLU A 5 22.40 -3.77 18.82
CA GLU A 5 23.31 -4.92 18.95
C GLU A 5 22.55 -6.11 19.54
N TYR A 6 22.87 -7.31 19.10
CA TYR A 6 22.38 -8.53 19.71
C TYR A 6 23.49 -9.59 19.83
N PRO A 7 23.41 -10.51 20.80
CA PRO A 7 24.46 -11.46 21.05
C PRO A 7 24.61 -12.48 19.92
N HIS A 8 25.85 -12.82 19.62
CA HIS A 8 26.23 -13.92 18.76
C HIS A 8 26.21 -15.24 19.55
N SER A 9 25.12 -15.73 19.89
CA SER A 9 24.82 -17.05 20.46
C SER A 9 23.61 -17.02 21.39
N SER A 10 23.14 -18.18 21.82
CA SER A 10 21.87 -18.46 22.49
C SER A 10 21.65 -17.87 23.89
N SER A 11 22.39 -16.89 24.32
CA SER A 11 22.29 -16.35 25.67
C SER A 11 21.56 -15.03 25.75
N GLY A 12 20.22 -15.09 25.80
CA GLY A 12 19.48 -14.10 26.56
C GLY A 12 19.04 -12.81 25.91
N GLY A 13 18.69 -12.81 24.63
CA GLY A 13 18.06 -11.66 23.97
C GLY A 13 16.80 -12.05 23.19
N PRO A 14 16.00 -11.08 22.72
CA PRO A 14 14.86 -11.35 21.86
C PRO A 14 15.27 -11.94 20.50
N ILE A 15 16.55 -11.84 20.17
CA ILE A 15 17.14 -12.33 18.93
C ILE A 15 18.39 -13.15 19.26
N ASN A 16 18.42 -14.37 18.77
CA ASN A 16 19.63 -15.19 18.79
C ASN A 16 20.18 -15.26 17.38
N GLY A 17 21.37 -14.77 17.15
CA GLY A 17 21.96 -14.66 15.82
C GLY A 17 23.27 -15.41 15.66
N SER A 18 23.61 -15.71 14.42
CA SER A 18 24.90 -16.21 14.00
C SER A 18 25.72 -15.12 13.32
N ALA A 19 25.12 -14.41 12.39
CA ALA A 19 25.68 -13.26 11.72
C ALA A 19 24.55 -12.46 11.08
N VAL A 20 24.49 -11.18 11.41
CA VAL A 20 23.49 -10.29 10.79
C VAL A 20 23.74 -10.16 9.29
N VAL A 21 22.70 -10.32 8.53
CA VAL A 21 22.67 -10.05 7.09
C VAL A 21 21.91 -8.75 6.88
N GLY A 22 22.52 -7.81 6.16
CA GLY A 22 21.94 -6.50 5.93
C GLY A 22 20.54 -6.57 5.35
N GLY A 23 19.76 -5.54 5.58
CA GLY A 23 18.35 -5.47 5.24
C GLY A 23 17.98 -4.20 4.49
N ARG A 24 16.68 -3.99 4.39
CA ARG A 24 16.04 -2.85 3.73
C ARG A 24 14.84 -2.37 4.55
N VAL A 25 14.53 -1.10 4.41
CA VAL A 25 13.23 -0.56 4.84
C VAL A 25 12.23 -0.84 3.73
N TYR A 26 11.12 -1.48 4.06
CA TYR A 26 10.06 -1.69 3.09
C TYR A 26 9.37 -0.37 2.73
N ARG A 27 9.29 -0.09 1.43
CA ARG A 27 8.66 1.11 0.86
C ARG A 27 7.64 0.78 -0.23
N GLY A 28 7.37 -0.51 -0.44
CA GLY A 28 6.38 -0.98 -1.38
C GLY A 28 4.94 -0.70 -0.91
N CYS A 29 4.03 -0.85 -1.80
CA CYS A 29 2.59 -0.68 -1.57
C CYS A 29 1.85 -2.00 -1.38
N ALA A 30 2.41 -3.13 -1.87
CA ALA A 30 1.73 -4.42 -1.85
C ALA A 30 1.42 -4.94 -0.44
N ILE A 31 2.21 -4.51 0.57
CA ILE A 31 2.05 -4.95 1.96
C ILE A 31 1.99 -3.71 2.88
N PRO A 32 0.84 -3.02 2.97
CA PRO A 32 0.73 -1.72 3.68
C PRO A 32 1.21 -1.75 5.14
N TRP A 33 0.92 -2.82 5.89
CA TRP A 33 1.34 -2.95 7.29
C TRP A 33 2.87 -3.11 7.46
N LEU A 34 3.59 -3.43 6.38
CA LEU A 34 5.04 -3.56 6.38
C LEU A 34 5.74 -2.23 6.07
N TYR A 35 5.00 -1.24 5.53
CA TYR A 35 5.54 0.05 5.14
C TYR A 35 6.29 0.73 6.29
N GLY A 36 7.51 1.18 6.02
CA GLY A 36 8.38 1.82 6.98
C GLY A 36 9.13 0.88 7.93
N LYS A 37 8.82 -0.42 7.95
CA LYS A 37 9.53 -1.38 8.77
C LYS A 37 10.88 -1.74 8.16
N TYR A 38 11.90 -1.84 9.01
CA TYR A 38 13.20 -2.37 8.62
C TYR A 38 13.14 -3.91 8.67
N MET A 39 13.46 -4.55 7.56
CA MET A 39 13.55 -6.01 7.46
C MET A 39 15.00 -6.42 7.26
N PHE A 40 15.45 -7.37 8.04
CA PHE A 40 16.79 -7.91 7.94
C PHE A 40 16.81 -9.41 8.29
N GLY A 41 17.88 -10.07 7.93
CA GLY A 41 18.07 -11.49 8.19
C GLY A 41 19.25 -11.79 9.10
N ASP A 42 19.29 -13.01 9.57
CA ASP A 42 20.46 -13.63 10.17
C ASP A 42 20.87 -14.84 9.36
N TRP A 43 22.16 -15.14 9.35
CA TRP A 43 22.73 -16.28 8.62
C TRP A 43 22.09 -17.62 8.98
N ASN A 44 21.55 -17.74 10.18
CA ASN A 44 20.84 -18.93 10.63
C ASN A 44 19.45 -19.14 9.98
N GLY A 45 19.06 -18.29 9.02
CA GLY A 45 17.79 -18.36 8.32
C GLY A 45 16.66 -17.55 8.97
N THR A 46 16.92 -16.87 10.08
CA THR A 46 15.93 -16.01 10.72
C THR A 46 15.74 -14.73 9.90
N ILE A 47 14.48 -14.34 9.68
CA ILE A 47 14.09 -13.05 9.07
C ILE A 47 13.29 -12.27 10.10
N LEU A 48 13.68 -11.03 10.32
CA LEU A 48 13.13 -10.14 11.33
C LEU A 48 12.62 -8.84 10.71
N THR A 49 11.55 -8.33 11.27
CA THR A 49 11.12 -6.95 11.06
C THR A 49 11.16 -6.19 12.36
N CYS A 50 11.46 -4.89 12.29
CA CYS A 50 11.45 -4.01 13.44
C CYS A 50 11.09 -2.58 13.02
N ASP A 51 10.80 -1.76 14.02
CA ASP A 51 10.60 -0.33 13.87
C ASP A 51 11.88 0.43 14.19
N HIS A 52 12.13 1.52 13.49
CA HIS A 52 13.14 2.50 13.85
C HIS A 52 12.49 3.56 14.75
N VAL A 53 12.87 3.59 16.01
CA VAL A 53 12.29 4.50 17.02
C VAL A 53 13.39 5.38 17.60
N GLY A 54 13.36 6.66 17.24
CA GLY A 54 14.46 7.57 17.61
C GLY A 54 15.78 7.09 17.00
N ASN A 55 16.77 6.78 17.84
CA ASN A 55 18.08 6.29 17.42
C ASN A 55 18.27 4.78 17.67
N THR A 56 17.22 4.03 17.86
CA THR A 56 17.28 2.59 18.12
C THR A 56 16.25 1.81 17.32
N LEU A 57 16.39 0.48 17.33
CA LEU A 57 15.41 -0.45 16.76
C LEU A 57 14.57 -1.06 17.89
N ALA A 58 13.28 -1.21 17.64
CA ALA A 58 12.31 -1.76 18.58
C ALA A 58 11.26 -2.63 17.87
N ASN A 59 10.37 -3.27 18.63
CA ASN A 59 9.24 -4.03 18.12
C ASN A 59 9.66 -5.14 17.14
N PHE A 60 10.66 -5.92 17.54
CA PHE A 60 11.15 -7.03 16.71
C PHE A 60 10.11 -8.13 16.57
N VAL A 61 9.86 -8.54 15.33
CA VAL A 61 8.97 -9.67 15.01
C VAL A 61 9.69 -10.62 14.10
N ASN A 62 9.72 -11.91 14.49
CA ASN A 62 10.25 -12.99 13.65
C ASN A 62 9.22 -13.33 12.56
N ARG A 63 9.63 -13.19 11.31
CA ARG A 63 8.80 -13.41 10.11
C ARG A 63 9.16 -14.70 9.35
N SER A 64 10.11 -15.48 9.85
CA SER A 64 10.64 -16.65 9.13
C SER A 64 9.57 -17.64 8.70
N THR A 65 8.56 -17.88 9.54
CA THR A 65 7.45 -18.77 9.19
C THR A 65 6.44 -18.17 8.22
N GLN A 66 6.25 -16.86 8.26
CA GLN A 66 5.31 -16.15 7.39
C GLN A 66 5.88 -15.98 5.97
N LEU A 67 7.19 -15.92 5.86
CA LEU A 67 7.90 -15.72 4.60
C LEU A 67 8.37 -17.03 3.97
N SER A 68 7.90 -18.18 4.47
CA SER A 68 8.21 -19.46 3.86
C SER A 68 7.69 -19.54 2.43
N PRO A 69 8.51 -19.98 1.46
CA PRO A 69 8.06 -20.12 0.08
C PRO A 69 6.85 -21.04 -0.02
N THR A 70 5.97 -20.74 -0.97
CA THR A 70 4.82 -21.60 -1.26
C THR A 70 5.29 -23.03 -1.58
N GLY A 71 4.92 -23.99 -0.74
CA GLY A 71 5.25 -25.41 -0.91
C GLY A 71 6.52 -25.89 -0.21
N GLY A 72 7.16 -25.10 0.66
CA GLY A 72 8.33 -25.58 1.39
C GLY A 72 8.86 -24.64 2.46
N SER A 73 9.81 -25.15 3.23
CA SER A 73 10.64 -24.34 4.11
C SER A 73 11.79 -23.74 3.33
N PHE A 74 12.33 -22.61 3.77
CA PHE A 74 13.61 -22.12 3.25
C PHE A 74 14.68 -23.20 3.41
N VAL A 75 15.26 -23.61 2.30
CA VAL A 75 16.40 -24.52 2.29
C VAL A 75 17.64 -23.65 2.05
N GLY A 76 18.23 -23.17 3.14
CA GLY A 76 19.44 -22.38 3.03
C GLY A 76 19.55 -21.25 4.06
N THR A 77 20.54 -20.41 3.86
CA THR A 77 20.83 -19.26 4.71
C THR A 77 20.54 -17.97 3.96
N ASN A 78 20.08 -16.94 4.69
CA ASN A 78 19.90 -15.62 4.11
C ASN A 78 21.26 -15.01 3.77
N VAL A 79 21.37 -14.40 2.58
CA VAL A 79 22.63 -13.80 2.15
C VAL A 79 22.52 -12.34 1.76
N HIS A 80 21.32 -11.87 1.35
CA HIS A 80 21.14 -10.47 0.97
C HIS A 80 19.67 -10.10 0.82
N PHE A 81 19.40 -8.79 0.90
CA PHE A 81 18.12 -8.18 0.59
C PHE A 81 18.29 -7.17 -0.55
N GLY A 82 17.34 -7.17 -1.48
CA GLY A 82 17.22 -6.20 -2.54
C GLY A 82 15.86 -5.52 -2.51
N GLU A 83 15.73 -4.46 -3.28
CA GLU A 83 14.45 -3.78 -3.52
C GLU A 83 14.34 -3.42 -5.00
N ASP A 84 13.13 -3.42 -5.54
CA ASP A 84 12.86 -2.90 -6.87
C ASP A 84 12.55 -1.39 -6.85
N ALA A 85 12.30 -0.84 -8.03
CA ALA A 85 12.00 0.58 -8.20
C ALA A 85 10.68 1.02 -7.50
N LEU A 86 9.84 0.05 -7.15
CA LEU A 86 8.57 0.27 -6.46
C LEU A 86 8.67 0.07 -4.94
N GLY A 87 9.89 -0.22 -4.43
CA GLY A 87 10.13 -0.47 -3.02
C GLY A 87 9.71 -1.85 -2.53
N GLU A 88 9.35 -2.76 -3.44
CA GLU A 88 9.05 -4.15 -3.10
C GLU A 88 10.34 -4.91 -2.80
N LEU A 89 10.31 -5.77 -1.78
CA LEU A 89 11.51 -6.43 -1.31
C LEU A 89 11.70 -7.81 -1.92
N TYR A 90 12.97 -8.10 -2.12
CA TYR A 90 13.50 -9.40 -2.51
C TYR A 90 14.51 -9.85 -1.49
N PHE A 91 14.61 -11.16 -1.28
CA PHE A 91 15.72 -11.73 -0.54
C PHE A 91 16.34 -12.90 -1.29
N VAL A 92 17.64 -13.05 -1.06
CA VAL A 92 18.47 -14.06 -1.69
C VAL A 92 18.84 -15.07 -0.64
N ILE A 93 18.70 -16.33 -0.96
CA ILE A 93 19.17 -17.42 -0.13
C ILE A 93 20.30 -18.20 -0.82
N TYR A 94 21.21 -18.73 -0.03
CA TYR A 94 22.19 -19.69 -0.44
C TYR A 94 21.75 -21.08 0.02
N GLY A 95 21.44 -21.96 -0.93
CA GLY A 95 21.01 -23.32 -0.65
C GLY A 95 22.16 -24.27 -0.34
N SER A 96 21.92 -25.22 0.52
CA SER A 96 22.92 -26.23 0.97
C SER A 96 23.46 -27.10 -0.17
N ASN A 97 22.78 -27.16 -1.30
CA ASN A 97 23.15 -27.96 -2.47
C ASN A 97 23.86 -27.14 -3.57
N GLY A 98 24.39 -25.96 -3.23
CA GLY A 98 25.01 -25.05 -4.20
C GLY A 98 24.01 -24.35 -5.12
N GLN A 99 22.72 -24.47 -4.84
CA GLN A 99 21.66 -23.74 -5.54
C GLN A 99 21.23 -22.54 -4.70
N GLY A 100 21.29 -21.37 -5.28
CA GLY A 100 20.71 -20.16 -4.70
C GLY A 100 19.31 -19.91 -5.24
N ALA A 101 18.55 -19.07 -4.55
CA ALA A 101 17.26 -18.59 -5.03
C ALA A 101 17.06 -17.12 -4.66
N VAL A 102 16.31 -16.43 -5.48
CA VAL A 102 15.82 -15.08 -5.23
C VAL A 102 14.31 -15.16 -5.07
N TYR A 103 13.81 -14.64 -3.96
CA TYR A 103 12.38 -14.61 -3.65
C TYR A 103 11.91 -13.18 -3.58
N LYS A 104 10.78 -12.89 -4.20
CA LYS A 104 10.02 -11.67 -3.98
C LYS A 104 9.12 -11.86 -2.76
N ILE A 105 9.00 -10.83 -1.94
CA ILE A 105 8.06 -10.82 -0.82
C ILE A 105 6.73 -10.30 -1.35
N GLU A 106 5.70 -11.14 -1.27
CA GLU A 106 4.35 -10.82 -1.76
C GLU A 106 3.31 -11.13 -0.67
N PRO A 107 2.20 -10.39 -0.64
CA PRO A 107 1.12 -10.70 0.27
C PRO A 107 0.45 -12.02 -0.13
N THR A 108 0.05 -12.83 0.85
CA THR A 108 -0.76 -14.04 0.61
C THR A 108 -2.24 -13.72 0.42
N VAL A 109 -2.66 -12.56 0.88
CA VAL A 109 -4.01 -12.01 0.71
C VAL A 109 -3.84 -10.52 0.47
N PHE A 110 -4.45 -10.02 -0.57
CA PHE A 110 -4.49 -8.59 -0.81
C PHE A 110 -5.33 -7.91 0.27
N VAL A 111 -4.79 -6.83 0.84
CA VAL A 111 -5.44 -6.05 1.89
C VAL A 111 -5.51 -4.61 1.39
N GLY A 112 -6.71 -4.18 1.07
CA GLY A 112 -6.98 -2.83 0.59
C GLY A 112 -8.14 -2.83 -0.39
N PRO A 113 -8.62 -1.66 -0.78
CA PRO A 113 -9.56 -1.54 -1.89
C PRO A 113 -8.89 -2.02 -3.19
N ASP A 114 -9.64 -2.70 -4.01
CA ASP A 114 -9.27 -3.18 -5.35
C ASP A 114 -10.53 -3.01 -6.19
N CYS A 115 -10.78 -1.80 -6.61
CA CYS A 115 -12.03 -1.37 -7.20
C CYS A 115 -12.23 -1.91 -8.62
N ASN A 116 -11.12 -2.12 -9.35
CA ASN A 116 -11.15 -2.68 -10.70
C ASN A 116 -11.01 -4.21 -10.72
N ALA A 117 -10.86 -4.84 -9.53
CA ALA A 117 -10.76 -6.27 -9.32
C ALA A 117 -9.64 -6.97 -10.11
N ASN A 118 -8.50 -6.25 -10.27
CA ASN A 118 -7.34 -6.80 -11.00
C ASN A 118 -6.39 -7.61 -10.09
N GLY A 119 -6.67 -7.69 -8.77
CA GLY A 119 -5.87 -8.38 -7.77
C GLY A 119 -4.71 -7.56 -7.21
N VAL A 120 -4.67 -6.28 -7.50
CA VAL A 120 -3.73 -5.28 -6.93
C VAL A 120 -4.56 -4.25 -6.19
N ASN A 121 -4.07 -3.73 -5.07
CA ASN A 121 -4.82 -2.67 -4.39
C ASN A 121 -4.69 -1.33 -5.14
N ASP A 122 -5.70 -0.48 -4.98
CA ASP A 122 -5.81 0.80 -5.68
C ASP A 122 -4.59 1.71 -5.44
N ASP A 123 -4.06 1.76 -4.21
CA ASP A 123 -2.85 2.52 -3.88
C ASP A 123 -1.64 2.06 -4.71
N CYS A 124 -1.54 0.75 -4.96
CA CYS A 124 -0.49 0.18 -5.77
C CYS A 124 -0.67 0.45 -7.26
N ASP A 125 -1.90 0.41 -7.76
CA ASP A 125 -2.20 0.71 -9.15
C ASP A 125 -1.86 2.17 -9.47
N ILE A 126 -2.25 3.09 -8.59
CA ILE A 126 -1.88 4.50 -8.70
C ILE A 126 -0.37 4.68 -8.61
N ALA A 127 0.28 4.10 -7.59
CA ALA A 127 1.72 4.24 -7.39
C ALA A 127 2.57 3.66 -8.54
N LYS A 128 2.08 2.61 -9.19
CA LYS A 128 2.73 1.97 -10.35
C LYS A 128 2.39 2.65 -11.66
N GLY A 129 1.39 3.52 -11.69
CA GLY A 129 0.87 4.14 -12.89
C GLY A 129 0.12 3.17 -13.82
N THR A 130 -0.40 2.06 -13.26
CA THR A 130 -1.28 1.14 -13.97
C THR A 130 -2.71 1.66 -14.00
N SER A 131 -3.06 2.51 -13.05
CA SER A 131 -4.27 3.31 -13.02
C SER A 131 -3.94 4.79 -12.82
N LEU A 132 -4.76 5.67 -13.35
CA LEU A 132 -4.67 7.11 -13.13
C LEU A 132 -5.51 7.51 -11.92
N ASP A 133 -5.10 8.56 -11.24
CA ASP A 133 -5.84 9.28 -10.21
C ASP A 133 -5.66 10.78 -10.47
N ALA A 134 -6.41 11.29 -11.45
CA ALA A 134 -6.25 12.64 -11.94
C ALA A 134 -6.70 13.70 -10.91
N ASN A 135 -7.66 13.36 -10.07
CA ASN A 135 -8.18 14.24 -9.02
C ASN A 135 -7.47 14.08 -7.66
N HIS A 136 -6.54 13.12 -7.54
CA HIS A 136 -5.75 12.83 -6.33
C HIS A 136 -6.59 12.50 -5.10
N ASN A 137 -7.69 11.77 -5.27
CA ASN A 137 -8.54 11.34 -4.17
C ASN A 137 -8.17 9.95 -3.61
N GLY A 138 -7.19 9.26 -4.21
CA GLY A 138 -6.74 7.93 -3.81
C GLY A 138 -7.60 6.79 -4.37
N VAL A 139 -8.49 7.10 -5.31
CA VAL A 139 -9.31 6.13 -6.04
C VAL A 139 -8.90 6.20 -7.50
N PRO A 140 -8.66 5.06 -8.17
CA PRO A 140 -8.41 5.03 -9.61
C PRO A 140 -9.54 5.69 -10.41
N ASP A 141 -9.19 6.48 -11.44
CA ASP A 141 -10.16 7.21 -12.27
C ASP A 141 -11.26 6.31 -12.86
N GLU A 142 -10.92 5.05 -13.18
CA GLU A 142 -11.89 4.06 -13.68
C GLU A 142 -12.92 3.60 -12.64
N CYS A 143 -12.67 3.90 -11.37
CA CYS A 143 -13.51 3.55 -10.24
C CYS A 143 -14.21 4.75 -9.62
N ASP A 144 -13.82 5.92 -10.01
CA ASP A 144 -14.49 7.13 -9.56
C ASP A 144 -15.94 7.13 -10.06
N PRO A 145 -16.88 7.58 -9.23
CA PRO A 145 -18.20 7.91 -9.75
C PRO A 145 -18.02 8.95 -10.87
N PRO A 146 -18.78 8.86 -11.94
CA PRO A 146 -18.74 9.91 -12.96
C PRO A 146 -18.85 11.26 -12.25
N PRO A 147 -18.07 12.26 -12.68
CA PRO A 147 -18.18 13.58 -12.09
C PRO A 147 -19.67 13.94 -12.07
N PRO A 148 -20.19 14.50 -10.96
CA PRO A 148 -21.56 14.95 -10.94
C PRO A 148 -21.76 15.77 -12.20
N SER A 149 -22.78 15.45 -12.96
CA SER A 149 -23.17 16.22 -14.15
C SER A 149 -22.95 17.68 -13.80
N CYS A 150 -22.17 18.38 -14.60
CA CYS A 150 -21.70 19.72 -14.30
C CYS A 150 -22.84 20.50 -13.66
N ALA A 151 -22.62 21.11 -12.47
CA ALA A 151 -23.69 21.87 -11.80
C ALA A 151 -24.25 23.00 -12.69
N ALA A 152 -23.59 23.25 -13.82
CA ALA A 152 -24.01 24.14 -14.87
C ALA A 152 -24.78 23.46 -16.03
N ASP A 153 -24.80 22.13 -16.06
CA ASP A 153 -25.66 21.31 -16.95
C ASP A 153 -26.96 21.00 -16.18
N PHE A 154 -27.86 21.96 -16.19
CA PHE A 154 -29.04 21.90 -15.34
C PHE A 154 -30.19 21.14 -15.99
N ASP A 155 -30.19 21.01 -17.33
CA ASP A 155 -31.16 20.20 -18.08
C ASP A 155 -30.72 18.77 -18.32
N GLY A 156 -29.42 18.42 -18.01
CA GLY A 156 -28.89 17.08 -18.06
C GLY A 156 -28.62 16.57 -19.48
N ASP A 157 -28.34 17.47 -20.43
CA ASP A 157 -28.06 17.10 -21.82
C ASP A 157 -26.57 16.90 -22.12
N ASP A 158 -25.70 16.88 -21.07
CA ASP A 158 -24.25 16.78 -21.12
C ASP A 158 -23.53 17.96 -21.81
N THR A 159 -24.24 19.07 -22.05
CA THR A 159 -23.64 20.27 -22.63
C THR A 159 -24.01 21.52 -21.85
N THR A 160 -23.02 22.33 -21.46
CA THR A 160 -23.27 23.58 -20.75
C THR A 160 -23.61 24.68 -21.76
N THR A 161 -24.89 25.01 -21.88
CA THR A 161 -25.43 25.97 -22.83
C THR A 161 -26.35 27.00 -22.16
N VAL A 162 -26.93 27.90 -22.96
CA VAL A 162 -27.92 28.86 -22.47
C VAL A 162 -29.22 28.17 -22.02
N SER A 163 -29.48 26.93 -22.51
CA SER A 163 -30.63 26.14 -22.08
C SER A 163 -30.58 25.82 -20.60
N ASP A 164 -29.39 25.54 -20.06
CA ASP A 164 -29.19 25.27 -18.64
C ASP A 164 -29.55 26.48 -17.77
N LEU A 165 -29.19 27.66 -18.23
CA LEU A 165 -29.57 28.87 -17.52
C LEU A 165 -31.10 29.01 -17.44
N PHE A 166 -31.81 28.69 -18.52
CA PHE A 166 -33.28 28.76 -18.50
C PHE A 166 -33.87 27.67 -17.63
N ALA A 167 -33.34 26.44 -17.70
CA ALA A 167 -33.78 25.32 -16.83
C ALA A 167 -33.55 25.63 -15.34
N PHE A 168 -32.41 26.23 -15.01
CA PHE A 168 -32.12 26.73 -13.64
C PHE A 168 -33.11 27.83 -13.23
N LEU A 169 -33.36 28.81 -14.08
CA LEU A 169 -34.28 29.90 -13.77
C LEU A 169 -35.72 29.41 -13.59
N ASP A 170 -36.15 28.46 -14.41
CA ASP A 170 -37.49 27.88 -14.30
C ASP A 170 -37.63 27.15 -12.97
N ALA A 171 -36.68 26.30 -12.60
CA ALA A 171 -36.65 25.60 -11.31
C ALA A 171 -36.56 26.57 -10.11
N TRP A 172 -35.79 27.64 -10.25
CA TRP A 172 -35.68 28.68 -9.24
C TRP A 172 -37.02 29.40 -9.04
N PHE A 173 -37.69 29.81 -10.11
CA PHE A 173 -38.98 30.47 -10.01
C PHE A 173 -40.09 29.55 -9.52
N GLU A 174 -40.06 28.29 -9.84
CA GLU A 174 -40.99 27.30 -9.26
C GLU A 174 -40.79 27.18 -7.74
N GLN A 175 -39.54 27.09 -7.28
CA GLN A 175 -39.24 26.93 -5.86
C GLN A 175 -39.47 28.21 -5.05
N PHE A 176 -39.20 29.38 -5.60
CA PHE A 176 -39.31 30.67 -4.91
C PHE A 176 -40.45 31.53 -5.38
N GLY A 177 -40.98 31.32 -6.60
CA GLY A 177 -42.12 32.03 -7.13
C GLY A 177 -43.50 31.52 -6.65
N ALA A 178 -43.56 30.27 -6.15
CA ALA A 178 -44.77 29.72 -5.55
C ALA A 178 -44.91 30.06 -4.04
N GLY A 179 -43.97 30.84 -3.50
CA GLY A 179 -44.01 31.34 -2.12
C GLY A 179 -45.01 32.48 -2.00
N GLY A 180 -46.22 32.11 -1.71
CA GLY A 180 -47.40 32.80 -1.31
C GLY A 180 -47.35 34.32 -1.09
N ALA A 181 -48.29 34.97 -1.67
CA ALA A 181 -48.72 36.29 -1.21
C ALA A 181 -48.96 36.24 0.33
N PRO A 182 -48.45 37.20 1.10
CA PRO A 182 -48.77 37.26 2.52
C PRO A 182 -50.29 37.42 2.67
N GLY A 183 -50.89 36.46 3.41
CA GLY A 183 -52.29 36.54 3.71
C GLY A 183 -52.59 37.92 4.32
N THR A 184 -53.52 38.63 3.72
CA THR A 184 -54.16 39.81 4.29
C THR A 184 -55.06 39.37 5.45
N PRO A 185 -55.14 40.15 6.54
CA PRO A 185 -55.81 39.87 7.80
C PRO A 185 -57.33 39.65 7.68
#